data_b75f5c82996425fe79b0423800063708
#
_entry.id   b75f5c82996425fe79b0423800063708
#
_cell.length_a   1.000
_cell.length_b   1.000
_cell.length_c   1.000
_cell.angle_alpha   90.00
_cell.angle_beta   90.00
_cell.angle_gamma   90.00
#
_symmetry.space_group_name_H-M   'P 1'
#
loop_
_entity.id
_entity.type
_entity.pdbx_description
1 polymer ?
#
loop_
_entity_poly.entity_id
_entity_poly.type
_entity_poly.pdbx_seq_one_letter_code
_entity_poly.pdbx_strand_id
1 'polypeptide(L)'
;VHVRDGDSLIVSDGARQRELRLAEIDAPERGQAWGKRAARALAALVNGQVLRVELVEIDRYGREVSRVFAGDVCVACALVREGHAWAFRKYLRDPEFLDWEREARSARRGLWSLPAHTFVPPWEWRDGARAAEADDADLRSLFGAAPSQAGGAACGAKRHCREMSSCVEARFYLVECGVARLDGDGDGTPCDELCR
;
A
#
# COMPACT_ATOMS: atom_id res chain seq x y z
N VAL A 1 23.32 6.99 3.63
CA VAL A 1 21.98 6.72 3.05
C VAL A 1 21.07 7.90 3.32
N HIS A 2 20.26 8.30 2.34
CA HIS A 2 19.21 9.30 2.47
C HIS A 2 17.89 8.76 1.91
N VAL A 3 16.88 8.61 2.75
CA VAL A 3 15.56 8.11 2.36
C VAL A 3 14.71 9.26 1.81
N ARG A 4 14.18 9.10 0.59
CA ARG A 4 13.30 10.07 -0.06
C ARG A 4 11.83 9.89 0.33
N ASP A 5 11.37 8.65 0.24
CA ASP A 5 10.00 8.22 0.57
C ASP A 5 10.00 6.76 1.05
N GLY A 6 8.85 6.07 0.97
CA GLY A 6 8.73 4.70 1.49
C GLY A 6 9.39 3.60 0.68
N ASP A 7 9.89 3.90 -0.53
CA ASP A 7 10.50 2.92 -1.42
C ASP A 7 11.64 3.47 -2.28
N SER A 8 12.07 4.72 -2.03
CA SER A 8 13.15 5.37 -2.77
C SER A 8 14.19 5.93 -1.82
N LEU A 9 15.46 5.68 -2.12
CA LEU A 9 16.59 6.12 -1.29
C LEU A 9 17.81 6.48 -2.15
N ILE A 10 18.67 7.32 -1.62
CA ILE A 10 19.98 7.62 -2.18
C ILE A 10 21.03 6.93 -1.31
N VAL A 11 21.87 6.14 -1.95
CA VAL A 11 23.03 5.50 -1.31
C VAL A 11 24.33 6.08 -1.85
N SER A 12 25.41 5.96 -1.09
CA SER A 12 26.75 6.34 -1.54
C SER A 12 27.74 5.24 -1.16
N ASP A 13 28.64 4.93 -2.07
CA ASP A 13 29.79 4.08 -1.85
C ASP A 13 31.07 4.87 -1.50
N GLY A 14 30.90 6.17 -1.23
CA GLY A 14 31.99 7.11 -0.97
C GLY A 14 32.49 7.85 -2.22
N ALA A 15 32.32 7.30 -3.42
CA ALA A 15 32.72 7.89 -4.68
C ALA A 15 31.52 8.41 -5.50
N ARG A 16 30.41 7.71 -5.45
CA ARG A 16 29.20 8.02 -6.23
C ARG A 16 27.95 7.94 -5.38
N GLN A 17 26.99 8.80 -5.71
CA GLN A 17 25.62 8.67 -5.22
C GLN A 17 24.77 7.97 -6.28
N ARG A 18 23.92 7.05 -5.82
CA ARG A 18 23.00 6.28 -6.66
C ARG A 18 21.61 6.43 -6.10
N GLU A 19 20.65 6.74 -6.95
CA GLU A 19 19.24 6.76 -6.58
C GLU A 19 18.62 5.39 -6.83
N LEU A 20 18.17 4.75 -5.77
CA LEU A 20 17.57 3.43 -5.80
C LEU A 20 16.07 3.53 -5.64
N ARG A 21 15.34 2.74 -6.41
CA ARG A 21 13.93 2.41 -6.23
C ARG A 21 13.84 0.95 -5.83
N LEU A 22 13.19 0.65 -4.72
CA LEU A 22 12.99 -0.73 -4.30
C LEU A 22 12.13 -1.48 -5.32
N ALA A 23 12.61 -2.63 -5.76
CA ALA A 23 11.90 -3.47 -6.70
C ALA A 23 10.65 -4.11 -6.05
N GLU A 24 9.67 -4.43 -6.90
CA GLU A 24 8.50 -5.27 -6.56
C GLU A 24 7.50 -4.65 -5.58
N ILE A 25 7.77 -3.45 -5.06
CA ILE A 25 6.87 -2.75 -4.13
C ILE A 25 6.52 -1.35 -4.60
N ASP A 26 5.43 -0.82 -4.04
CA ASP A 26 5.04 0.58 -4.19
C ASP A 26 4.55 1.09 -2.83
N ALA A 27 5.24 2.08 -2.30
CA ALA A 27 4.93 2.63 -0.98
C ALA A 27 4.07 3.88 -1.08
N PRO A 28 3.30 4.22 -0.03
CA PRO A 28 2.54 5.44 0.00
C PRO A 28 3.43 6.66 -0.21
N GLU A 29 2.99 7.55 -1.10
CA GLU A 29 3.66 8.83 -1.38
C GLU A 29 3.72 9.71 -0.12
N ARG A 30 4.65 10.66 -0.06
CA ARG A 30 4.83 11.54 1.13
C ARG A 30 3.56 12.24 1.58
N GLY A 31 2.67 12.60 0.66
CA GLY A 31 1.39 13.25 0.92
C GLY A 31 0.23 12.30 1.21
N GLN A 32 0.44 11.00 1.08
CA GLN A 32 -0.58 10.00 1.38
C GLN A 32 -0.63 9.66 2.88
N ALA A 33 -1.78 9.16 3.29
CA ALA A 33 -1.89 8.46 4.57
C ALA A 33 -0.80 7.39 4.64
N TRP A 34 -0.13 7.28 5.79
CA TRP A 34 1.01 6.39 6.02
C TRP A 34 2.34 6.75 5.33
N GLY A 35 2.42 7.65 4.34
CA GLY A 35 3.64 7.92 3.59
C GLY A 35 4.85 8.29 4.47
N LYS A 36 4.66 9.17 5.46
CA LYS A 36 5.74 9.51 6.42
C LYS A 36 6.16 8.31 7.28
N ARG A 37 5.23 7.39 7.59
CA ARG A 37 5.52 6.19 8.38
C ARG A 37 6.27 5.17 7.54
N ALA A 38 5.89 4.97 6.28
CA ALA A 38 6.62 4.12 5.33
C ALA A 38 8.07 4.59 5.15
N ALA A 39 8.29 5.89 4.94
CA ALA A 39 9.64 6.45 4.85
C ALA A 39 10.47 6.23 6.13
N ARG A 40 9.86 6.36 7.31
CA ARG A 40 10.54 6.08 8.59
C ARG A 40 10.87 4.61 8.75
N ALA A 41 9.98 3.72 8.33
CA ALA A 41 10.21 2.27 8.36
C ALA A 41 11.39 1.88 7.46
N LEU A 42 11.43 2.41 6.23
CA LEU A 42 12.58 2.23 5.35
C LEU A 42 13.86 2.77 6.01
N ALA A 43 13.82 3.98 6.56
CA ALA A 43 14.98 4.57 7.23
C ALA A 43 15.49 3.72 8.41
N ALA A 44 14.57 3.13 9.19
CA ALA A 44 14.94 2.25 10.31
C ALA A 44 15.65 0.97 9.85
N LEU A 45 15.32 0.46 8.66
CA LEU A 45 15.95 -0.73 8.09
C LEU A 45 17.34 -0.45 7.51
N VAL A 46 17.58 0.75 6.96
CA VAL A 46 18.77 1.03 6.13
C VAL A 46 19.78 1.97 6.77
N ASN A 47 19.40 2.80 7.74
CA ASN A 47 20.32 3.78 8.34
C ASN A 47 21.41 3.07 9.16
N GLY A 48 22.65 3.48 8.92
CA GLY A 48 23.82 2.92 9.60
C GLY A 48 24.20 1.51 9.12
N GLN A 49 23.52 0.97 8.10
CA GLN A 49 23.80 -0.36 7.56
C GLN A 49 24.66 -0.29 6.30
N VAL A 50 25.46 -1.32 6.10
CA VAL A 50 26.05 -1.63 4.79
C VAL A 50 25.00 -2.36 3.97
N LEU A 51 24.66 -1.79 2.81
CA LEU A 51 23.60 -2.34 1.97
C LEU A 51 24.19 -3.14 0.81
N ARG A 52 23.67 -4.35 0.61
CA ARG A 52 23.87 -5.10 -0.63
C ARG A 52 22.77 -4.72 -1.61
N VAL A 53 23.16 -4.28 -2.80
CA VAL A 53 22.25 -3.79 -3.83
C VAL A 53 22.36 -4.68 -5.06
N GLU A 54 21.26 -5.27 -5.47
CA GLU A 54 21.14 -6.09 -6.66
C GLU A 54 20.30 -5.34 -7.70
N LEU A 55 20.95 -4.83 -8.74
CA LEU A 55 20.29 -4.10 -9.83
C LEU A 55 19.36 -5.06 -10.59
N VAL A 56 18.11 -4.66 -10.76
CA VAL A 56 17.10 -5.35 -11.55
C VAL A 56 16.98 -4.70 -12.94
N GLU A 57 16.81 -3.38 -12.98
CA GLU A 57 16.70 -2.59 -14.22
C GLU A 57 16.93 -1.10 -13.93
N ILE A 58 17.04 -0.30 -14.97
CA ILE A 58 17.02 1.16 -14.89
C ILE A 58 15.66 1.63 -15.38
N ASP A 59 14.94 2.41 -14.56
CA ASP A 59 13.64 2.92 -14.93
C ASP A 59 13.76 4.10 -15.93
N ARG A 60 12.61 4.51 -16.48
CA ARG A 60 12.52 5.61 -17.44
C ARG A 60 12.99 6.98 -16.90
N TYR A 61 13.18 7.10 -15.60
CA TYR A 61 13.65 8.30 -14.91
C TYR A 61 15.14 8.22 -14.56
N GLY A 62 15.82 7.13 -14.93
CA GLY A 62 17.23 6.89 -14.65
C GLY A 62 17.53 6.37 -13.25
N ARG A 63 16.51 5.99 -12.46
CA ARG A 63 16.72 5.39 -11.14
C ARG A 63 17.04 3.90 -11.29
N GLU A 64 17.86 3.40 -10.41
CA GLU A 64 18.16 1.98 -10.32
C GLU A 64 17.06 1.23 -9.55
N VAL A 65 16.19 0.50 -10.27
CA VAL A 65 15.26 -0.43 -9.64
C VAL A 65 16.06 -1.61 -9.12
N SER A 66 16.07 -1.81 -7.81
CA SER A 66 16.99 -2.74 -7.17
C SER A 66 16.36 -3.51 -6.02
N ARG A 67 16.81 -4.74 -5.81
CA ARG A 67 16.62 -5.46 -4.56
C ARG A 67 17.71 -5.00 -3.58
N VAL A 68 17.28 -4.57 -2.40
CA VAL A 68 18.18 -4.04 -1.38
C VAL A 68 18.11 -4.91 -0.13
N PHE A 69 19.29 -5.22 0.41
CA PHE A 69 19.44 -6.03 1.62
C PHE A 69 20.30 -5.29 2.64
N ALA A 70 19.84 -5.28 3.88
CA ALA A 70 20.58 -4.83 5.05
C ALA A 70 21.02 -6.08 5.85
N GLY A 71 22.27 -6.50 5.71
CA GLY A 71 22.69 -7.85 6.10
C GLY A 71 21.89 -8.89 5.31
N ASP A 72 21.23 -9.81 6.03
CA ASP A 72 20.38 -10.85 5.43
C ASP A 72 18.92 -10.43 5.25
N VAL A 73 18.56 -9.21 5.68
CA VAL A 73 17.18 -8.72 5.63
C VAL A 73 16.88 -8.14 4.25
N CYS A 74 15.95 -8.76 3.52
CA CYS A 74 15.36 -8.18 2.33
C CYS A 74 14.49 -6.97 2.73
N VAL A 75 14.93 -5.77 2.35
CA VAL A 75 14.30 -4.51 2.78
C VAL A 75 12.86 -4.39 2.26
N ALA A 76 12.63 -4.66 0.96
CA ALA A 76 11.30 -4.63 0.35
C ALA A 76 10.36 -5.66 1.00
N CYS A 77 10.86 -6.87 1.24
CA CYS A 77 10.11 -7.94 1.90
C CYS A 77 9.64 -7.53 3.31
N ALA A 78 10.54 -6.93 4.09
CA ALA A 78 10.21 -6.45 5.45
C ALA A 78 9.14 -5.35 5.42
N LEU A 79 9.24 -4.41 4.47
CA LEU A 79 8.27 -3.33 4.33
C LEU A 79 6.86 -3.86 3.99
N VAL A 80 6.75 -4.87 3.13
CA VAL A 80 5.44 -5.46 2.78
C VAL A 80 4.88 -6.27 3.95
N ARG A 81 5.70 -7.12 4.58
CA ARG A 81 5.28 -7.94 5.74
C ARG A 81 4.77 -7.10 6.92
N GLU A 82 5.37 -5.93 7.12
CA GLU A 82 4.96 -4.99 8.18
C GLU A 82 3.90 -3.99 7.72
N GLY A 83 3.41 -4.11 6.48
CA GLY A 83 2.34 -3.27 5.95
C GLY A 83 2.77 -1.83 5.71
N HIS A 84 3.99 -1.59 5.28
CA HIS A 84 4.49 -0.25 4.93
C HIS A 84 4.45 0.03 3.43
N ALA A 85 4.26 -1.01 2.60
CA ALA A 85 4.16 -0.90 1.15
C ALA A 85 3.19 -1.95 0.59
N TRP A 86 2.69 -1.69 -0.62
CA TRP A 86 1.96 -2.67 -1.44
C TRP A 86 2.95 -3.54 -2.24
N ALA A 87 2.60 -4.78 -2.51
CA ALA A 87 3.18 -5.57 -3.59
C ALA A 87 2.78 -4.92 -4.93
N PHE A 88 3.76 -4.51 -5.74
CA PHE A 88 3.47 -3.83 -6.99
C PHE A 88 3.29 -4.82 -8.13
N ARG A 89 2.07 -5.32 -8.31
CA ARG A 89 1.70 -6.42 -9.21
C ARG A 89 2.25 -6.28 -10.63
N LYS A 90 2.24 -5.07 -11.18
CA LYS A 90 2.73 -4.79 -12.54
C LYS A 90 4.21 -5.16 -12.76
N TYR A 91 5.02 -5.10 -11.72
CA TYR A 91 6.47 -5.33 -11.77
C TYR A 91 6.91 -6.47 -10.85
N LEU A 92 5.95 -7.26 -10.37
CA LEU A 92 6.20 -8.36 -9.47
C LEU A 92 6.90 -9.50 -10.20
N ARG A 93 7.96 -10.02 -9.61
CA ARG A 93 8.70 -11.20 -10.08
C ARG A 93 8.61 -12.36 -9.10
N ASP A 94 8.51 -12.03 -7.82
CA ASP A 94 8.38 -13.01 -6.74
C ASP A 94 6.95 -12.99 -6.18
N PRO A 95 6.17 -14.07 -6.38
CA PRO A 95 4.78 -14.15 -5.93
C PRO A 95 4.63 -14.13 -4.40
N GLU A 96 5.67 -14.44 -3.62
CA GLU A 96 5.61 -14.40 -2.15
C GLU A 96 5.25 -13.00 -1.60
N PHE A 97 5.53 -11.93 -2.35
CA PHE A 97 5.10 -10.58 -1.96
C PHE A 97 3.58 -10.45 -1.80
N LEU A 98 2.80 -11.17 -2.62
CA LEU A 98 1.33 -11.18 -2.50
C LEU A 98 0.87 -11.89 -1.22
N ASP A 99 1.56 -12.96 -0.84
CA ASP A 99 1.26 -13.69 0.38
C ASP A 99 1.59 -12.83 1.60
N TRP A 100 2.75 -12.19 1.62
CA TRP A 100 3.14 -11.28 2.70
C TRP A 100 2.19 -10.07 2.82
N GLU A 101 1.76 -9.49 1.70
CA GLU A 101 0.76 -8.43 1.71
C GLU A 101 -0.56 -8.93 2.29
N ARG A 102 -1.03 -10.13 1.89
CA ARG A 102 -2.25 -10.74 2.39
C ARG A 102 -2.19 -10.98 3.91
N GLU A 103 -1.06 -11.48 4.40
CA GLU A 103 -0.82 -11.66 5.83
C GLU A 103 -0.83 -10.33 6.59
N ALA A 104 -0.15 -9.31 6.06
CA ALA A 104 -0.12 -7.98 6.67
C ALA A 104 -1.51 -7.36 6.75
N ARG A 105 -2.33 -7.50 5.68
CA ARG A 105 -3.73 -7.06 5.66
C ARG A 105 -4.58 -7.79 6.69
N SER A 106 -4.50 -9.11 6.73
CA SER A 106 -5.26 -9.94 7.68
C SER A 106 -4.92 -9.61 9.13
N ALA A 107 -3.65 -9.35 9.40
CA ALA A 107 -3.15 -8.97 10.72
C ALA A 107 -3.30 -7.46 11.01
N ARG A 108 -3.86 -6.67 10.09
CA ARG A 108 -4.00 -5.20 10.19
C ARG A 108 -2.67 -4.50 10.53
N ARG A 109 -1.57 -4.96 9.96
CA ARG A 109 -0.26 -4.36 10.18
C ARG A 109 -0.10 -3.07 9.37
N GLY A 110 0.64 -2.14 9.92
CA GLY A 110 1.06 -0.94 9.21
C GLY A 110 -0.12 -0.12 8.67
N LEU A 111 -0.09 0.20 7.39
CA LEU A 111 -1.14 0.97 6.70
C LEU A 111 -2.50 0.25 6.74
N TRP A 112 -2.50 -1.08 6.84
CA TRP A 112 -3.71 -1.89 6.90
C TRP A 112 -4.46 -1.76 8.23
N SER A 113 -3.89 -1.07 9.23
CA SER A 113 -4.60 -0.68 10.47
C SER A 113 -5.51 0.53 10.28
N LEU A 114 -5.35 1.27 9.19
CA LEU A 114 -6.20 2.42 8.88
C LEU A 114 -7.59 1.97 8.41
N PRO A 115 -8.60 2.84 8.45
CA PRO A 115 -9.90 2.57 7.86
C PRO A 115 -9.78 2.28 6.35
N ALA A 116 -10.55 1.31 5.83
CA ALA A 116 -10.44 0.83 4.45
C ALA A 116 -10.65 1.95 3.40
N HIS A 117 -11.53 2.93 3.68
CA HIS A 117 -11.75 4.06 2.78
C HIS A 117 -10.52 4.97 2.59
N THR A 118 -9.51 4.85 3.44
CA THR A 118 -8.24 5.59 3.30
C THR A 118 -7.22 4.87 2.42
N PHE A 119 -7.49 3.63 2.00
CA PHE A 119 -6.58 2.82 1.19
C PHE A 119 -6.65 3.27 -0.27
N VAL A 120 -5.85 4.26 -0.61
CA VAL A 120 -5.60 4.61 -2.01
C VAL A 120 -4.23 4.04 -2.37
N PRO A 121 -4.14 3.10 -3.30
CA PRO A 121 -2.85 2.61 -3.75
C PRO A 121 -1.99 3.75 -4.33
N PRO A 122 -0.65 3.71 -4.19
CA PRO A 122 0.21 4.79 -4.65
C PRO A 122 0.07 5.10 -6.15
N TRP A 123 -0.15 4.08 -6.98
CA TRP A 123 -0.37 4.27 -8.42
C TRP A 123 -1.66 5.03 -8.72
N GLU A 124 -2.76 4.76 -8.01
CA GLU A 124 -4.01 5.50 -8.14
C GLU A 124 -3.87 6.94 -7.61
N TRP A 125 -3.12 7.11 -6.52
CA TRP A 125 -2.82 8.44 -5.97
C TRP A 125 -2.08 9.31 -6.98
N ARG A 126 -1.10 8.76 -7.70
CA ARG A 126 -0.38 9.47 -8.76
C ARG A 126 -1.29 9.85 -9.92
N ASP A 127 -2.30 9.03 -10.23
CA ASP A 127 -3.31 9.28 -11.26
C ASP A 127 -4.43 10.25 -10.77
N GLY A 128 -4.31 10.81 -9.57
CA GLY A 128 -5.21 11.83 -9.05
C GLY A 128 -6.26 11.34 -8.07
N ALA A 129 -6.36 10.03 -7.81
CA ALA A 129 -7.24 9.52 -6.76
C ALA A 129 -6.83 10.09 -5.38
N ARG A 130 -7.82 10.41 -4.58
CA ARG A 130 -7.62 10.84 -3.19
C ARG A 130 -8.49 9.97 -2.30
N ALA A 131 -8.01 9.72 -1.07
CA ALA A 131 -8.89 9.18 -0.05
C ALA A 131 -10.11 10.11 0.03
N ALA A 132 -11.30 9.54 0.12
CA ALA A 132 -12.46 10.32 0.44
C ALA A 132 -12.12 11.10 1.73
N GLU A 133 -12.19 12.43 1.68
CA GLU A 133 -12.08 13.22 2.88
C GLU A 133 -13.20 12.72 3.79
N ALA A 134 -12.81 12.19 4.97
CA ALA A 134 -13.78 12.03 6.02
C ALA A 134 -14.27 13.45 6.31
N ASP A 135 -15.50 13.76 5.93
CA ASP A 135 -16.11 15.01 6.29
C ASP A 135 -15.91 15.22 7.79
N ASP A 136 -15.58 16.45 8.20
CA ASP A 136 -15.39 16.83 9.61
C ASP A 136 -16.59 16.44 10.50
N ALA A 137 -17.73 16.15 9.88
CA ALA A 137 -18.92 15.55 10.46
C ALA A 137 -18.71 14.09 10.92
N ASP A 138 -17.88 13.31 10.20
CA ASP A 138 -17.62 11.91 10.54
C ASP A 138 -16.66 11.78 11.73
N LEU A 139 -15.70 12.69 11.86
CA LEU A 139 -14.80 12.76 13.02
C LEU A 139 -15.54 13.20 14.30
N ARG A 140 -16.54 14.06 14.18
CA ARG A 140 -17.42 14.45 15.32
C ARG A 140 -18.37 13.33 15.73
N SER A 141 -18.79 12.47 14.79
CA SER A 141 -19.64 11.30 15.07
C SER A 141 -18.91 10.21 15.84
N LEU A 142 -17.58 10.09 15.69
CA LEU A 142 -16.77 9.09 16.40
C LEU A 142 -16.49 9.45 17.87
N PHE A 143 -16.68 10.73 18.28
CA PHE A 143 -16.37 11.20 19.63
C PHE A 143 -17.56 11.80 20.41
N GLY A 144 -18.76 11.76 19.87
CA GLY A 144 -19.91 12.34 20.58
C GLY A 144 -21.28 12.06 19.98
N ALA A 145 -22.08 11.33 20.75
CA ALA A 145 -23.50 11.05 20.67
C ALA A 145 -23.92 9.79 19.89
N ALA A 146 -24.84 9.05 20.52
CA ALA A 146 -25.45 7.80 20.13
C ALA A 146 -26.05 7.78 18.70
N PRO A 147 -26.22 6.61 18.08
CA PRO A 147 -26.42 6.46 16.65
C PRO A 147 -27.83 6.89 16.23
N SER A 148 -27.94 7.90 15.40
CA SER A 148 -29.10 8.10 14.55
C SER A 148 -28.77 7.66 13.14
N GLN A 149 -29.61 6.81 12.60
CA GLN A 149 -29.55 6.09 11.35
C GLN A 149 -29.27 7.00 10.15
N ALA A 150 -28.13 6.79 9.45
CA ALA A 150 -27.96 7.21 8.06
C ALA A 150 -27.09 6.17 7.37
N GLY A 151 -27.68 5.35 6.50
CA GLY A 151 -27.12 4.65 5.36
C GLY A 151 -25.76 3.94 5.47
N GLY A 152 -25.45 3.25 6.55
CA GLY A 152 -24.28 2.38 6.62
C GLY A 152 -24.52 1.12 5.78
N ALA A 153 -23.67 0.83 4.81
CA ALA A 153 -23.70 -0.44 4.09
C ALA A 153 -23.50 -1.58 5.11
N ALA A 154 -24.60 -2.21 5.52
CA ALA A 154 -24.53 -3.37 6.41
C ALA A 154 -23.95 -4.55 5.63
N CYS A 155 -22.94 -5.22 6.19
CA CYS A 155 -22.43 -6.45 5.63
C CYS A 155 -23.56 -7.45 5.41
N GLY A 156 -23.62 -8.05 4.21
CA GLY A 156 -24.65 -9.00 3.82
C GLY A 156 -25.74 -8.47 2.90
N ALA A 157 -25.87 -7.16 2.71
CA ALA A 157 -26.86 -6.56 1.81
C ALA A 157 -26.51 -6.75 0.32
N LYS A 158 -25.24 -6.71 -0.04
CA LYS A 158 -24.76 -6.82 -1.42
C LYS A 158 -23.69 -7.90 -1.54
N ARG A 159 -23.74 -8.66 -2.64
CA ARG A 159 -22.84 -9.81 -2.87
C ARG A 159 -22.30 -9.91 -4.29
N HIS A 160 -22.73 -9.06 -5.21
CA HIS A 160 -22.35 -9.10 -6.62
C HIS A 160 -21.90 -7.73 -7.11
N CYS A 161 -20.96 -7.69 -8.05
CA CYS A 161 -20.41 -6.45 -8.62
C CYS A 161 -21.48 -5.50 -9.17
N ARG A 162 -22.53 -6.06 -9.82
CA ARG A 162 -23.66 -5.29 -10.35
C ARG A 162 -24.49 -4.53 -9.29
N GLU A 163 -24.31 -4.88 -8.04
CA GLU A 163 -25.01 -4.26 -6.90
C GLU A 163 -24.20 -3.11 -6.29
N MET A 164 -22.94 -2.98 -6.70
CA MET A 164 -22.02 -1.95 -6.21
C MET A 164 -22.21 -0.66 -6.99
N SER A 165 -22.24 0.47 -6.29
CA SER A 165 -22.39 1.78 -6.90
C SER A 165 -21.04 2.46 -7.21
N SER A 166 -19.95 1.96 -6.61
CA SER A 166 -18.60 2.50 -6.80
C SER A 166 -17.54 1.45 -6.46
N CYS A 167 -16.33 1.66 -6.97
CA CYS A 167 -15.17 0.84 -6.62
C CYS A 167 -14.87 0.89 -5.10
N VAL A 168 -15.09 2.04 -4.46
CA VAL A 168 -14.91 2.19 -3.00
C VAL A 168 -15.87 1.27 -2.25
N GLU A 169 -17.12 1.21 -2.66
CA GLU A 169 -18.11 0.31 -2.07
C GLU A 169 -17.75 -1.16 -2.31
N ALA A 170 -17.33 -1.52 -3.51
CA ALA A 170 -16.90 -2.88 -3.82
C ALA A 170 -15.72 -3.31 -2.94
N ARG A 171 -14.74 -2.44 -2.75
CA ARG A 171 -13.60 -2.68 -1.86
C ARG A 171 -14.02 -2.84 -0.39
N PHE A 172 -14.97 -2.05 0.09
CA PHE A 172 -15.54 -2.20 1.43
C PHE A 172 -16.14 -3.60 1.61
N TYR A 173 -16.98 -4.04 0.67
CA TYR A 173 -17.59 -5.37 0.74
C TYR A 173 -16.58 -6.52 0.62
N LEU A 174 -15.53 -6.36 -0.18
CA LEU A 174 -14.46 -7.35 -0.27
C LEU A 174 -13.68 -7.47 1.04
N VAL A 175 -13.22 -6.33 1.59
CA VAL A 175 -12.26 -6.28 2.69
C VAL A 175 -12.95 -6.39 4.06
N GLU A 176 -13.97 -5.57 4.30
CA GLU A 176 -14.62 -5.49 5.60
C GLU A 176 -15.70 -6.56 5.78
N CYS A 177 -16.42 -6.89 4.71
CA CYS A 177 -17.50 -7.88 4.75
C CYS A 177 -17.07 -9.28 4.29
N GLY A 178 -15.83 -9.46 3.83
CA GLY A 178 -15.30 -10.76 3.44
C GLY A 178 -15.99 -11.37 2.20
N VAL A 179 -16.55 -10.54 1.31
CA VAL A 179 -17.28 -11.01 0.11
C VAL A 179 -16.28 -11.33 -1.00
N ALA A 180 -15.53 -12.42 -0.85
CA ALA A 180 -14.45 -12.84 -1.76
C ALA A 180 -14.87 -12.98 -3.24
N ARG A 181 -16.15 -13.25 -3.51
CA ARG A 181 -16.67 -13.38 -4.89
C ARG A 181 -16.63 -12.08 -5.70
N LEU A 182 -16.40 -10.93 -5.07
CA LEU A 182 -16.24 -9.64 -5.76
C LEU A 182 -14.87 -9.53 -6.45
N ASP A 183 -13.91 -10.34 -6.04
CA ASP A 183 -12.57 -10.47 -6.59
C ASP A 183 -12.49 -11.87 -7.24
N GLY A 184 -12.81 -11.93 -8.53
CA GLY A 184 -12.98 -13.20 -9.24
C GLY A 184 -11.68 -13.90 -9.60
N ASP A 185 -10.61 -13.15 -9.79
CA ASP A 185 -9.27 -13.64 -10.15
C ASP A 185 -8.30 -13.66 -8.98
N GLY A 186 -8.72 -13.15 -7.81
CA GLY A 186 -7.94 -13.16 -6.58
C GLY A 186 -6.79 -12.15 -6.55
N ASP A 187 -6.83 -11.14 -7.41
CA ASP A 187 -5.79 -10.13 -7.51
C ASP A 187 -5.88 -9.03 -6.42
N GLY A 188 -6.93 -9.04 -5.62
CA GLY A 188 -7.23 -8.08 -4.56
C GLY A 188 -7.97 -6.84 -5.05
N THR A 189 -8.38 -6.81 -6.33
CA THR A 189 -9.20 -5.76 -6.91
C THR A 189 -10.62 -6.28 -7.10
N PRO A 190 -11.62 -5.76 -6.37
CA PRO A 190 -12.98 -6.21 -6.56
C PRO A 190 -13.59 -5.59 -7.82
N CYS A 191 -14.38 -6.37 -8.54
CA CYS A 191 -15.22 -5.86 -9.62
C CYS A 191 -14.41 -5.08 -10.67
N ASP A 192 -13.53 -5.75 -11.41
CA ASP A 192 -12.59 -5.15 -12.39
C ASP A 192 -13.21 -4.12 -13.33
N GLU A 193 -14.44 -4.36 -13.80
CA GLU A 193 -15.13 -3.39 -14.68
C GLU A 193 -15.45 -2.08 -13.96
N LEU A 194 -15.63 -2.11 -12.65
CA LEU A 194 -15.98 -0.95 -11.83
C LEU A 194 -14.74 -0.27 -11.23
N CYS A 195 -13.65 -1.03 -11.08
CA CYS A 195 -12.43 -0.61 -10.39
C CYS A 195 -11.23 -0.40 -11.34
N ARG A 196 -11.46 -0.35 -12.65
CA ARG A 196 -10.45 0.00 -13.66
C ARG A 196 -10.13 1.48 -13.70
#